data_bd64c557b571050597c34a228e3b65f7
#
_entry.id   bd64c557b571050597c34a228e3b65f7
#
_cell.length_a   1.000
_cell.length_b   1.000
_cell.length_c   1.000
_cell.angle_alpha   90.00
_cell.angle_beta   90.00
_cell.angle_gamma   90.00
#
_symmetry.space_group_name_H-M   'P 1'
#
loop_
_entity.id
_entity.type
_entity.pdbx_description
1 polymer ?
#
loop_
_entity_poly.entity_id
_entity_poly.type
_entity_poly.pdbx_seq_one_letter_code
_entity_poly.pdbx_strand_id
1 'polypeptide(L)'
;MKGVVTSGERIGRYRLIRTLGEGGMGVVHLAADPEGRKVAIKVLRSAVAGDTVARRRLAREVDSMRRVHSPHVAEILDADVTAPQPYIVTQYVPGRTLEEVVEGPDGGPLQGAALQRLAVGLASALSAIHGAGIIHRDLKPGNVMLLDGEPIVIDFGIAQAADATRLTATGMVIGTPGYLAPEILEGEDAGPPSDVHAWAATVAFAATGRPPFGSGPFESIFYRILQGQPDLDGMPPALQPLIRSAMARDPSQRPTA
;
A
#
# COMPACT_ATOMS: atom_id res chain seq x y z
N MET A 1 -21.78 5.56 -3.83
CA MET A 1 -22.56 4.65 -4.73
C MET A 1 -21.57 3.65 -5.29
N LYS A 2 -21.65 2.35 -4.91
CA LYS A 2 -20.80 1.30 -5.48
C LYS A 2 -21.16 1.17 -6.96
N GLY A 3 -20.23 1.46 -7.86
CA GLY A 3 -20.42 1.30 -9.29
C GLY A 3 -20.77 -0.16 -9.60
N VAL A 4 -21.98 -0.39 -10.09
CA VAL A 4 -22.41 -1.72 -10.53
C VAL A 4 -21.71 -1.99 -11.86
N VAL A 5 -20.76 -2.92 -11.87
CA VAL A 5 -20.18 -3.46 -13.11
C VAL A 5 -21.33 -4.16 -13.86
N THR A 6 -21.59 -3.74 -15.10
CA THR A 6 -22.59 -4.41 -15.95
C THR A 6 -22.07 -5.81 -16.29
N SER A 7 -22.92 -6.83 -16.09
CA SER A 7 -22.55 -8.24 -16.38
C SER A 7 -22.08 -8.37 -17.83
N GLY A 8 -20.79 -8.78 -18.01
CA GLY A 8 -20.19 -8.98 -19.34
C GLY A 8 -19.15 -7.94 -19.75
N GLU A 9 -18.93 -6.89 -18.95
CA GLU A 9 -17.90 -5.88 -19.22
C GLU A 9 -16.50 -6.50 -19.18
N ARG A 10 -15.63 -6.07 -20.13
CA ARG A 10 -14.26 -6.59 -20.25
C ARG A 10 -13.25 -5.45 -20.27
N ILE A 11 -12.07 -5.75 -19.70
CA ILE A 11 -10.86 -4.94 -19.83
C ILE A 11 -9.79 -5.83 -20.44
N GLY A 12 -9.38 -5.52 -21.68
CA GLY A 12 -8.55 -6.43 -22.45
C GLY A 12 -9.20 -7.81 -22.55
N ARG A 13 -8.48 -8.86 -22.17
CA ARG A 13 -8.96 -10.25 -22.17
C ARG A 13 -9.72 -10.66 -20.90
N TYR A 14 -9.76 -9.79 -19.88
CA TYR A 14 -10.32 -10.08 -18.55
C TYR A 14 -11.80 -9.72 -18.48
N ARG A 15 -12.62 -10.63 -17.95
CA ARG A 15 -14.06 -10.40 -17.72
C ARG A 15 -14.26 -9.90 -16.30
N LEU A 16 -14.81 -8.70 -16.16
CA LEU A 16 -15.10 -8.10 -14.86
C LEU A 16 -16.21 -8.87 -14.14
N ILE A 17 -16.04 -9.04 -12.82
CA ILE A 17 -16.99 -9.73 -11.94
C ILE A 17 -17.65 -8.71 -11.00
N ARG A 18 -16.86 -7.92 -10.27
CA ARG A 18 -17.32 -6.86 -9.37
C ARG A 18 -16.21 -5.88 -9.05
N THR A 19 -16.56 -4.70 -8.60
CA THR A 19 -15.60 -3.74 -8.04
C THR A 19 -15.16 -4.21 -6.65
N LEU A 20 -13.86 -4.17 -6.38
CA LEU A 20 -13.24 -4.42 -5.09
C LEU A 20 -13.07 -3.12 -4.31
N GLY A 21 -12.63 -2.06 -4.99
CA GLY A 21 -12.42 -0.74 -4.38
C GLY A 21 -12.23 0.35 -5.44
N GLU A 22 -12.40 1.59 -4.99
CA GLU A 22 -12.15 2.78 -5.80
C GLU A 22 -11.35 3.79 -4.96
N GLY A 23 -10.33 4.37 -5.58
CA GLY A 23 -9.46 5.36 -4.95
C GLY A 23 -9.02 6.46 -5.91
N GLY A 24 -8.18 7.38 -5.43
CA GLY A 24 -7.67 8.50 -6.23
C GLY A 24 -6.96 8.06 -7.52
N MET A 25 -6.32 6.91 -7.49
CA MET A 25 -5.47 6.38 -8.57
C MET A 25 -6.23 5.53 -9.60
N GLY A 26 -7.44 5.10 -9.29
CA GLY A 26 -8.22 4.24 -10.19
C GLY A 26 -9.23 3.37 -9.48
N VAL A 27 -9.74 2.39 -10.22
CA VAL A 27 -10.71 1.42 -9.73
C VAL A 27 -10.10 0.03 -9.79
N VAL A 28 -10.25 -0.74 -8.70
CA VAL A 28 -9.83 -2.13 -8.64
C VAL A 28 -11.04 -3.04 -8.78
N HIS A 29 -10.96 -3.97 -9.72
CA HIS A 29 -12.01 -4.95 -9.98
C HIS A 29 -11.52 -6.37 -9.70
N LEU A 30 -12.40 -7.21 -9.17
CA LEU A 30 -12.29 -8.65 -9.31
C LEU A 30 -12.65 -9.01 -10.74
N ALA A 31 -11.81 -9.76 -11.41
CA ALA A 31 -12.04 -10.24 -12.77
C ALA A 31 -11.69 -11.72 -12.91
N ALA A 32 -12.10 -12.32 -14.03
CA ALA A 32 -11.67 -13.64 -14.45
C ALA A 32 -10.80 -13.52 -15.69
N ASP A 33 -9.68 -14.23 -15.71
CA ASP A 33 -8.86 -14.42 -16.91
C ASP A 33 -9.55 -15.36 -17.93
N PRO A 34 -8.97 -15.58 -19.11
CA PRO A 34 -9.55 -16.50 -20.11
C PRO A 34 -9.73 -17.95 -19.61
N GLU A 35 -8.90 -18.38 -18.67
CA GLU A 35 -8.96 -19.71 -18.04
C GLU A 35 -9.94 -19.78 -16.86
N GLY A 36 -10.60 -18.66 -16.51
CA GLY A 36 -11.57 -18.56 -15.44
C GLY A 36 -10.95 -18.36 -14.05
N ARG A 37 -9.64 -18.15 -13.94
CA ARG A 37 -8.96 -17.88 -12.66
C ARG A 37 -9.28 -16.45 -12.22
N LYS A 38 -9.48 -16.27 -10.91
CA LYS A 38 -9.74 -14.95 -10.32
C LYS A 38 -8.45 -14.12 -10.26
N VAL A 39 -8.55 -12.88 -10.72
CA VAL A 39 -7.46 -11.89 -10.68
C VAL A 39 -8.01 -10.55 -10.15
N ALA A 40 -7.13 -9.72 -9.61
CA ALA A 40 -7.45 -8.32 -9.35
C ALA A 40 -6.93 -7.47 -10.52
N ILE A 41 -7.77 -6.58 -11.05
CA ILE A 41 -7.38 -5.67 -12.14
C ILE A 41 -7.56 -4.23 -11.70
N LYS A 42 -6.47 -3.49 -11.65
CA LYS A 42 -6.45 -2.05 -11.34
C LYS A 42 -6.46 -1.26 -12.62
N VAL A 43 -7.54 -0.53 -12.85
CA VAL A 43 -7.70 0.37 -14.00
C VAL A 43 -7.28 1.75 -13.58
N LEU A 44 -6.26 2.28 -14.25
CA LEU A 44 -5.69 3.57 -13.92
C LEU A 44 -6.52 4.72 -14.52
N ARG A 45 -6.64 5.82 -13.79
CA ARG A 45 -7.34 7.01 -14.30
C ARG A 45 -6.57 7.67 -15.45
N SER A 46 -7.31 8.37 -16.32
CA SER A 46 -6.84 8.93 -17.59
C SER A 46 -5.73 10.00 -17.49
N ALA A 47 -5.39 10.51 -16.31
CA ALA A 47 -4.25 11.41 -16.13
C ALA A 47 -2.93 10.82 -16.66
N VAL A 48 -2.76 9.48 -16.56
CA VAL A 48 -1.61 8.75 -17.13
C VAL A 48 -1.77 8.51 -18.63
N ALA A 49 -3.01 8.52 -19.15
CA ALA A 49 -3.31 8.14 -20.52
C ALA A 49 -2.83 9.16 -21.57
N GLY A 50 -2.66 10.43 -21.21
CA GLY A 50 -2.24 11.51 -22.12
C GLY A 50 -0.74 11.81 -22.15
N ASP A 51 0.04 11.31 -21.18
CA ASP A 51 1.47 11.64 -21.05
C ASP A 51 2.35 10.43 -21.42
N THR A 52 3.06 10.55 -22.57
CA THR A 52 3.98 9.50 -23.06
C THR A 52 5.18 9.27 -22.13
N VAL A 53 5.63 10.28 -21.39
CA VAL A 53 6.75 10.16 -20.43
C VAL A 53 6.28 9.39 -19.19
N ALA A 54 5.11 9.75 -18.66
CA ALA A 54 4.49 9.04 -17.54
C ALA A 54 4.23 7.56 -17.87
N ARG A 55 3.72 7.26 -19.08
CA ARG A 55 3.52 5.87 -19.54
C ARG A 55 4.82 5.08 -19.61
N ARG A 56 5.91 5.66 -20.14
CA ARG A 56 7.22 4.99 -20.20
C ARG A 56 7.79 4.73 -18.80
N ARG A 57 7.60 5.66 -17.88
CA ARG A 57 8.00 5.48 -16.47
C ARG A 57 7.22 4.35 -15.83
N LEU A 58 5.89 4.36 -15.97
CA LEU A 58 5.01 3.31 -15.48
C LEU A 58 5.38 1.93 -16.05
N ALA A 59 5.66 1.83 -17.35
CA ALA A 59 6.08 0.57 -17.98
C ALA A 59 7.35 0.00 -17.33
N ARG A 60 8.37 0.84 -17.09
CA ARG A 60 9.61 0.42 -16.43
C ARG A 60 9.39 -0.04 -14.99
N GLU A 61 8.50 0.63 -14.27
CA GLU A 61 8.15 0.24 -12.90
C GLU A 61 7.42 -1.10 -12.87
N VAL A 62 6.43 -1.29 -13.73
CA VAL A 62 5.73 -2.57 -13.88
C VAL A 62 6.71 -3.70 -14.22
N ASP A 63 7.65 -3.47 -15.15
CA ASP A 63 8.67 -4.47 -15.47
C ASP A 63 9.61 -4.79 -14.30
N SER A 64 9.90 -3.80 -13.47
CA SER A 64 10.67 -4.02 -12.24
C SER A 64 9.85 -4.79 -11.19
N MET A 65 8.58 -4.45 -11.03
CA MET A 65 7.67 -5.12 -10.09
C MET A 65 7.43 -6.59 -10.43
N ARG A 66 7.41 -6.96 -11.72
CA ARG A 66 7.30 -8.37 -12.14
C ARG A 66 8.46 -9.24 -11.66
N ARG A 67 9.59 -8.63 -11.26
CA ARG A 67 10.76 -9.34 -10.71
C ARG A 67 10.66 -9.60 -9.21
N VAL A 68 9.68 -9.01 -8.52
CA VAL A 68 9.46 -9.25 -7.09
C VAL A 68 8.76 -10.58 -6.91
N HIS A 69 9.44 -11.54 -6.29
CA HIS A 69 8.88 -12.83 -5.92
C HIS A 69 8.99 -13.00 -4.41
N SER A 70 7.86 -13.00 -3.72
CA SER A 70 7.77 -13.20 -2.28
C SER A 70 6.41 -13.77 -1.93
N PRO A 71 6.30 -14.71 -0.98
CA PRO A 71 5.00 -15.19 -0.51
C PRO A 71 4.17 -14.10 0.18
N HIS A 72 4.81 -12.98 0.55
CA HIS A 72 4.18 -11.84 1.21
C HIS A 72 3.88 -10.67 0.27
N VAL A 73 3.92 -10.88 -1.04
CA VAL A 73 3.64 -9.86 -2.05
C VAL A 73 2.76 -10.43 -3.13
N ALA A 74 1.65 -9.76 -3.45
CA ALA A 74 0.78 -10.17 -4.55
C ALA A 74 1.51 -9.99 -5.90
N GLU A 75 1.61 -11.08 -6.67
CA GLU A 75 2.32 -11.08 -7.96
C GLU A 75 1.63 -10.23 -9.01
N ILE A 76 2.42 -9.55 -9.84
CA ILE A 76 1.92 -8.92 -11.07
C ILE A 76 1.86 -9.98 -12.16
N LEU A 77 0.66 -10.29 -12.61
CA LEU A 77 0.39 -11.33 -13.61
C LEU A 77 0.43 -10.78 -15.04
N ASP A 78 -0.04 -9.51 -15.22
CA ASP A 78 -0.13 -8.88 -16.53
C ASP A 78 -0.26 -7.35 -16.38
N ALA A 79 0.01 -6.60 -17.43
CA ALA A 79 -0.28 -5.18 -17.51
C ALA A 79 -0.34 -4.71 -18.97
N ASP A 80 -1.23 -3.76 -19.26
CA ASP A 80 -1.21 -2.99 -20.48
C ASP A 80 -1.28 -1.50 -20.14
N VAL A 81 -0.11 -0.87 -20.14
CA VAL A 81 0.04 0.57 -19.87
C VAL A 81 -0.14 1.43 -21.13
N THR A 82 -0.27 0.77 -22.30
CA THR A 82 -0.45 1.42 -23.60
C THR A 82 -1.91 1.49 -24.04
N ALA A 83 -2.76 0.67 -23.42
CA ALA A 83 -4.20 0.67 -23.69
C ALA A 83 -4.82 2.07 -23.50
N PRO A 84 -5.95 2.37 -24.18
CA PRO A 84 -6.72 3.59 -23.94
C PRO A 84 -7.10 3.79 -22.47
N GLN A 85 -7.37 2.70 -21.78
CA GLN A 85 -7.48 2.61 -20.32
C GLN A 85 -6.36 1.71 -19.79
N PRO A 86 -5.23 2.28 -19.31
CA PRO A 86 -4.13 1.50 -18.76
C PRO A 86 -4.59 0.68 -17.57
N TYR A 87 -4.11 -0.57 -17.47
CA TYR A 87 -4.45 -1.45 -16.36
C TYR A 87 -3.28 -2.35 -15.97
N ILE A 88 -3.35 -2.81 -14.72
CA ILE A 88 -2.41 -3.77 -14.14
C ILE A 88 -3.22 -4.89 -13.53
N VAL A 89 -2.78 -6.12 -13.77
CA VAL A 89 -3.41 -7.35 -13.26
C VAL A 89 -2.50 -7.98 -12.24
N THR A 90 -3.03 -8.21 -11.06
CA THR A 90 -2.32 -8.86 -9.96
C THR A 90 -3.03 -10.12 -9.52
N GLN A 91 -2.32 -10.94 -8.78
CA GLN A 91 -2.91 -12.05 -8.04
C GLN A 91 -4.08 -11.52 -7.19
N TYR A 92 -5.23 -12.17 -7.30
CA TYR A 92 -6.33 -11.92 -6.37
C TYR A 92 -6.06 -12.64 -5.05
N VAL A 93 -5.94 -11.89 -3.98
CA VAL A 93 -5.80 -12.42 -2.63
C VAL A 93 -7.18 -12.41 -1.98
N PRO A 94 -7.78 -13.58 -1.72
CA PRO A 94 -9.04 -13.63 -0.98
C PRO A 94 -8.78 -13.32 0.50
N GLY A 95 -9.77 -12.75 1.18
CA GLY A 95 -9.67 -12.44 2.61
C GLY A 95 -10.06 -10.99 2.92
N ARG A 96 -9.63 -10.51 4.06
CA ARG A 96 -9.87 -9.17 4.59
C ARG A 96 -8.56 -8.41 4.65
N THR A 97 -8.62 -7.10 4.51
CA THR A 97 -7.46 -6.26 4.77
C THR A 97 -7.14 -6.24 6.26
N LEU A 98 -5.91 -5.90 6.62
CA LEU A 98 -5.50 -5.71 8.01
C LEU A 98 -6.37 -4.65 8.70
N GLU A 99 -6.74 -3.59 7.99
CA GLU A 99 -7.65 -2.55 8.46
C GLU A 99 -9.03 -3.14 8.82
N GLU A 100 -9.62 -3.92 7.91
CA GLU A 100 -10.91 -4.60 8.15
C GLU A 100 -10.85 -5.64 9.28
N VAL A 101 -9.70 -6.27 9.50
CA VAL A 101 -9.51 -7.24 10.60
C VAL A 101 -9.39 -6.54 11.93
N VAL A 102 -8.71 -5.40 11.99
CA VAL A 102 -8.50 -4.66 13.24
C VAL A 102 -9.72 -3.80 13.60
N GLU A 103 -10.32 -3.10 12.62
CA GLU A 103 -11.43 -2.16 12.86
C GLU A 103 -12.83 -2.78 12.69
N GLY A 104 -12.91 -4.00 12.19
CA GLY A 104 -14.20 -4.66 11.93
C GLY A 104 -15.01 -4.92 13.22
N PRO A 105 -16.31 -5.26 13.08
CA PRO A 105 -17.21 -5.46 14.23
C PRO A 105 -16.73 -6.53 15.23
N ASP A 106 -16.08 -7.59 14.73
CA ASP A 106 -15.47 -8.65 15.51
C ASP A 106 -13.94 -8.54 15.51
N GLY A 107 -13.43 -7.34 15.22
CA GLY A 107 -12.02 -7.05 15.08
C GLY A 107 -11.36 -6.66 16.40
N GLY A 108 -10.05 -6.45 16.31
CA GLY A 108 -9.25 -5.96 17.41
C GLY A 108 -7.76 -6.03 17.12
N PRO A 109 -6.93 -5.50 18.02
CA PRO A 109 -5.49 -5.53 17.88
C PRO A 109 -4.94 -6.95 17.80
N LEU A 110 -3.94 -7.15 16.92
CA LEU A 110 -3.23 -8.42 16.83
C LEU A 110 -2.25 -8.56 18.00
N GLN A 111 -2.16 -9.79 18.54
CA GLN A 111 -1.33 -10.08 19.70
C GLN A 111 -0.42 -11.31 19.44
N GLY A 112 0.64 -11.44 20.23
CA GLY A 112 1.50 -12.62 20.25
C GLY A 112 2.02 -13.04 18.87
N ALA A 113 1.83 -14.30 18.51
CA ALA A 113 2.32 -14.87 17.28
C ALA A 113 1.70 -14.25 16.02
N ALA A 114 0.45 -13.77 16.07
CA ALA A 114 -0.19 -13.13 14.93
C ALA A 114 0.48 -11.79 14.60
N LEU A 115 0.76 -10.97 15.60
CA LEU A 115 1.48 -9.71 15.44
C LEU A 115 2.93 -9.94 14.96
N GLN A 116 3.58 -10.98 15.50
CA GLN A 116 4.94 -11.33 15.07
C GLN A 116 4.97 -11.76 13.60
N ARG A 117 4.06 -12.63 13.16
CA ARG A 117 3.96 -13.04 11.74
C ARG A 117 3.72 -11.85 10.83
N LEU A 118 2.80 -10.95 11.22
CA LEU A 118 2.57 -9.71 10.47
C LEU A 118 3.85 -8.89 10.32
N ALA A 119 4.52 -8.58 11.42
CA ALA A 119 5.72 -7.73 11.40
C ALA A 119 6.83 -8.34 10.54
N VAL A 120 7.13 -9.64 10.71
CA VAL A 120 8.17 -10.36 9.97
C VAL A 120 7.78 -10.51 8.49
N GLY A 121 6.53 -10.88 8.19
CA GLY A 121 6.07 -11.04 6.81
C GLY A 121 6.10 -9.73 6.02
N LEU A 122 5.70 -8.62 6.64
CA LEU A 122 5.79 -7.29 6.01
C LEU A 122 7.25 -6.83 5.82
N ALA A 123 8.15 -7.09 6.77
CA ALA A 123 9.57 -6.80 6.61
C ALA A 123 10.17 -7.63 5.46
N SER A 124 9.83 -8.92 5.38
CA SER A 124 10.22 -9.80 4.27
C SER A 124 9.69 -9.30 2.91
N ALA A 125 8.44 -8.82 2.87
CA ALA A 125 7.87 -8.21 1.67
C ALA A 125 8.67 -6.99 1.23
N LEU A 126 8.97 -6.05 2.15
CA LEU A 126 9.76 -4.86 1.85
C LEU A 126 11.18 -5.21 1.41
N SER A 127 11.83 -6.18 2.07
CA SER A 127 13.17 -6.64 1.67
C SER A 127 13.18 -7.16 0.22
N ALA A 128 12.16 -7.92 -0.19
CA ALA A 128 12.03 -8.39 -1.57
C ALA A 128 11.77 -7.25 -2.57
N ILE A 129 10.93 -6.27 -2.20
CA ILE A 129 10.61 -5.08 -3.00
C ILE A 129 11.86 -4.21 -3.19
N HIS A 130 12.56 -3.89 -2.10
CA HIS A 130 13.78 -3.07 -2.11
C HIS A 130 14.92 -3.77 -2.86
N GLY A 131 15.05 -5.10 -2.72
CA GLY A 131 16.01 -5.91 -3.47
C GLY A 131 15.81 -5.87 -4.99
N ALA A 132 14.59 -5.60 -5.47
CA ALA A 132 14.28 -5.36 -6.87
C ALA A 132 14.48 -3.89 -7.31
N GLY A 133 14.96 -3.03 -6.41
CA GLY A 133 15.17 -1.59 -6.66
C GLY A 133 13.88 -0.78 -6.70
N ILE A 134 12.82 -1.27 -6.02
CA ILE A 134 11.50 -0.64 -5.98
C ILE A 134 11.25 -0.10 -4.58
N ILE A 135 10.46 0.96 -4.51
CA ILE A 135 9.93 1.53 -3.27
C ILE A 135 8.41 1.38 -3.31
N HIS A 136 7.82 0.89 -2.21
CA HIS A 136 6.37 0.65 -2.13
C HIS A 136 5.56 1.95 -2.10
N ARG A 137 5.98 2.93 -1.32
CA ARG A 137 5.45 4.31 -1.20
C ARG A 137 4.05 4.46 -0.57
N ASP A 138 3.25 3.41 -0.48
CA ASP A 138 1.88 3.46 0.07
C ASP A 138 1.58 2.24 0.96
N LEU A 139 2.55 1.79 1.77
CA LEU A 139 2.30 0.71 2.73
C LEU A 139 1.41 1.23 3.88
N LYS A 140 0.28 0.57 4.08
CA LYS A 140 -0.71 0.88 5.11
C LYS A 140 -1.63 -0.32 5.35
N PRO A 141 -2.41 -0.35 6.43
CA PRO A 141 -3.29 -1.48 6.76
C PRO A 141 -4.28 -1.87 5.65
N GLY A 142 -4.80 -0.89 4.90
CA GLY A 142 -5.70 -1.14 3.76
C GLY A 142 -5.02 -1.82 2.55
N ASN A 143 -3.66 -1.79 2.48
CA ASN A 143 -2.88 -2.42 1.42
C ASN A 143 -2.20 -3.73 1.87
N VAL A 144 -2.63 -4.30 3.00
CA VAL A 144 -2.17 -5.60 3.51
C VAL A 144 -3.38 -6.52 3.63
N MET A 145 -3.39 -7.60 2.84
CA MET A 145 -4.37 -8.68 2.98
C MET A 145 -3.89 -9.69 4.00
N LEU A 146 -4.80 -10.28 4.77
CA LEU A 146 -4.52 -11.43 5.64
C LEU A 146 -5.15 -12.68 5.03
N LEU A 147 -4.31 -13.61 4.59
CA LEU A 147 -4.70 -14.92 4.06
C LEU A 147 -4.15 -16.01 4.99
N ASP A 148 -5.05 -16.73 5.64
CA ASP A 148 -4.69 -17.78 6.62
C ASP A 148 -3.75 -17.28 7.75
N GLY A 149 -3.88 -15.99 8.09
CA GLY A 149 -3.06 -15.32 9.11
C GLY A 149 -1.70 -14.82 8.62
N GLU A 150 -1.36 -15.02 7.34
CA GLU A 150 -0.15 -14.50 6.72
C GLU A 150 -0.42 -13.18 5.99
N PRO A 151 0.45 -12.16 6.13
CA PRO A 151 0.28 -10.90 5.43
C PRO A 151 0.73 -11.01 3.97
N ILE A 152 -0.07 -10.46 3.08
CA ILE A 152 0.24 -10.29 1.66
C ILE A 152 0.05 -8.83 1.30
N VAL A 153 1.12 -8.16 0.92
CA VAL A 153 1.12 -6.77 0.46
C VAL A 153 0.51 -6.71 -0.93
N ILE A 154 -0.49 -5.86 -1.07
CA ILE A 154 -1.16 -5.57 -2.34
C ILE A 154 -0.93 -4.11 -2.73
N ASP A 155 -1.18 -3.79 -4.00
CA ASP A 155 -1.29 -2.41 -4.48
C ASP A 155 -0.02 -1.58 -4.27
N PHE A 156 1.09 -2.06 -4.85
CA PHE A 156 2.32 -1.25 -4.96
C PHE A 156 1.98 0.14 -5.48
N GLY A 157 2.60 1.17 -4.95
CA GLY A 157 2.37 2.58 -5.30
C GLY A 157 2.61 2.97 -6.77
N ILE A 158 2.17 2.13 -7.70
CA ILE A 158 2.35 2.22 -9.16
C ILE A 158 1.90 3.58 -9.70
N ALA A 159 0.91 4.19 -9.11
CA ALA A 159 0.37 5.45 -9.63
C ALA A 159 1.09 6.70 -9.11
N GLN A 160 1.88 6.59 -8.04
CA GLN A 160 2.70 7.71 -7.57
C GLN A 160 3.93 7.96 -8.45
N ALA A 161 4.31 7.00 -9.29
CA ALA A 161 5.33 7.22 -10.30
C ALA A 161 4.85 8.09 -11.47
N ALA A 162 3.55 8.14 -11.71
CA ALA A 162 2.97 9.02 -12.71
C ALA A 162 2.68 10.43 -12.15
N ASP A 163 2.31 10.54 -10.88
CA ASP A 163 2.15 11.78 -10.15
C ASP A 163 3.19 11.78 -9.02
N ALA A 164 4.39 12.31 -9.29
CA ALA A 164 5.38 12.57 -8.26
C ALA A 164 4.68 13.22 -7.06
N THR A 165 4.89 12.67 -5.88
CA THR A 165 4.37 13.09 -4.58
C THR A 165 4.26 14.61 -4.50
N ARG A 166 3.20 15.14 -5.00
CA ARG A 166 2.91 16.55 -4.86
C ARG A 166 1.84 16.64 -3.77
N LEU A 167 2.24 17.21 -2.63
CA LEU A 167 1.32 18.15 -2.00
C LEU A 167 0.71 18.88 -3.19
N THR A 168 -0.55 18.59 -3.53
CA THR A 168 -1.17 19.30 -4.64
C THR A 168 -1.03 20.78 -4.34
N ALA A 169 -0.83 21.61 -5.37
CA ALA A 169 -0.76 23.07 -5.22
C ALA A 169 -1.98 23.65 -4.46
N THR A 170 -2.95 22.81 -4.15
CA THR A 170 -4.17 23.08 -3.38
C THR A 170 -4.10 22.59 -1.92
N GLY A 171 -2.95 22.05 -1.44
CA GLY A 171 -2.81 21.58 -0.05
C GLY A 171 -3.57 20.29 0.27
N MET A 172 -4.15 19.59 -0.71
CA MET A 172 -4.81 18.30 -0.50
C MET A 172 -3.80 17.17 -0.62
N VAL A 173 -3.57 16.46 0.48
CA VAL A 173 -2.84 15.18 0.50
C VAL A 173 -3.79 14.08 0.07
N ILE A 174 -3.46 13.42 -1.04
CA ILE A 174 -4.19 12.23 -1.48
C ILE A 174 -3.57 11.04 -0.76
N GLY A 175 -4.29 10.46 0.21
CA GLY A 175 -3.86 9.27 0.94
C GLY A 175 -4.30 9.27 2.40
N THR A 176 -3.88 8.24 3.15
CA THR A 176 -4.08 8.14 4.59
C THR A 176 -2.83 8.71 5.28
N PRO A 177 -2.86 9.95 5.78
CA PRO A 177 -1.65 10.70 6.15
C PRO A 177 -0.85 10.06 7.29
N GLY A 178 -1.51 9.28 8.15
CA GLY A 178 -0.90 8.70 9.36
C GLY A 178 0.19 7.65 9.12
N TYR A 179 0.45 7.28 7.87
CA TYR A 179 1.47 6.28 7.49
C TYR A 179 2.62 6.89 6.67
N LEU A 180 2.51 8.17 6.31
CA LEU A 180 3.54 8.87 5.54
C LEU A 180 4.76 9.16 6.42
N ALA A 181 5.94 9.05 5.82
CA ALA A 181 7.19 9.41 6.49
C ALA A 181 7.39 10.93 6.51
N PRO A 182 8.11 11.48 7.52
CA PRO A 182 8.35 12.92 7.66
C PRO A 182 8.94 13.56 6.41
N GLU A 183 9.94 12.95 5.79
CA GLU A 183 10.61 13.44 4.58
C GLU A 183 9.64 13.63 3.40
N ILE A 184 8.63 12.74 3.29
CA ILE A 184 7.62 12.86 2.23
C ILE A 184 6.72 14.08 2.47
N LEU A 185 6.39 14.35 3.74
CA LEU A 185 5.62 15.53 4.12
C LEU A 185 6.42 16.83 3.93
N GLU A 186 7.75 16.76 4.03
CA GLU A 186 8.67 17.88 3.77
C GLU A 186 8.97 18.07 2.27
N GLY A 187 8.43 17.19 1.41
CA GLY A 187 8.53 17.30 -0.05
C GLY A 187 9.76 16.63 -0.65
N GLU A 188 10.45 15.80 0.13
CA GLU A 188 11.58 15.02 -0.34
C GLU A 188 11.14 13.76 -1.09
N ASP A 189 12.05 13.14 -1.81
CA ASP A 189 11.78 11.90 -2.54
C ASP A 189 11.65 10.69 -1.60
N ALA A 190 10.69 9.81 -1.88
CA ALA A 190 10.53 8.56 -1.17
C ALA A 190 11.72 7.62 -1.41
N GLY A 191 12.20 7.00 -0.34
CA GLY A 191 13.24 5.99 -0.35
C GLY A 191 12.86 4.73 0.44
N PRO A 192 13.72 3.69 0.45
CA PRO A 192 13.51 2.52 1.31
C PRO A 192 13.23 2.87 2.78
N PRO A 193 13.88 3.89 3.40
CA PRO A 193 13.57 4.31 4.76
C PRO A 193 12.14 4.83 4.95
N SER A 194 11.52 5.40 3.91
CA SER A 194 10.11 5.85 3.98
C SER A 194 9.16 4.66 4.12
N ASP A 195 9.43 3.55 3.41
CA ASP A 195 8.67 2.32 3.54
C ASP A 195 8.86 1.66 4.91
N VAL A 196 10.05 1.75 5.50
CA VAL A 196 10.33 1.27 6.87
C VAL A 196 9.52 2.06 7.91
N HIS A 197 9.38 3.38 7.73
CA HIS A 197 8.50 4.19 8.56
C HIS A 197 7.04 3.73 8.43
N ALA A 198 6.55 3.53 7.21
CA ALA A 198 5.19 3.06 6.93
C ALA A 198 4.94 1.64 7.47
N TRP A 199 5.95 0.75 7.39
CA TRP A 199 5.93 -0.57 8.03
C TRP A 199 5.72 -0.46 9.55
N ALA A 200 6.51 0.39 10.20
CA ALA A 200 6.42 0.58 11.65
C ALA A 200 5.04 1.13 12.05
N ALA A 201 4.51 2.09 11.29
CA ALA A 201 3.17 2.65 11.50
C ALA A 201 2.08 1.59 11.33
N THR A 202 2.21 0.72 10.32
CA THR A 202 1.28 -0.38 10.05
C THR A 202 1.31 -1.43 11.17
N VAL A 203 2.50 -1.80 11.66
CA VAL A 203 2.67 -2.74 12.78
C VAL A 203 2.14 -2.14 14.08
N ALA A 204 2.38 -0.85 14.34
CA ALA A 204 1.85 -0.15 15.51
C ALA A 204 0.31 -0.11 15.49
N PHE A 205 -0.29 0.20 14.36
CA PHE A 205 -1.74 0.12 14.17
C PHE A 205 -2.27 -1.30 14.46
N ALA A 206 -1.64 -2.31 13.90
CA ALA A 206 -2.06 -3.69 14.13
C ALA A 206 -1.99 -4.10 15.60
N ALA A 207 -0.99 -3.61 16.33
CA ALA A 207 -0.78 -3.94 17.74
C ALA A 207 -1.72 -3.19 18.69
N THR A 208 -2.13 -1.96 18.34
CA THR A 208 -2.86 -1.04 19.23
C THR A 208 -4.31 -0.81 18.82
N GLY A 209 -4.68 -1.12 17.57
CA GLY A 209 -5.97 -0.78 16.98
C GLY A 209 -6.12 0.70 16.62
N ARG A 210 -5.05 1.49 16.74
CA ARG A 210 -5.07 2.93 16.51
C ARG A 210 -3.90 3.37 15.63
N PRO A 211 -4.10 4.33 14.70
CA PRO A 211 -2.99 4.94 13.98
C PRO A 211 -2.00 5.60 14.96
N PRO A 212 -0.67 5.36 14.84
CA PRO A 212 0.31 5.82 15.82
C PRO A 212 0.44 7.34 15.93
N PHE A 213 0.04 8.06 14.88
CA PHE A 213 -0.02 9.53 14.91
C PHE A 213 -1.45 10.05 15.07
N GLY A 214 -2.37 9.16 15.48
CA GLY A 214 -3.78 9.46 15.76
C GLY A 214 -4.61 9.74 14.52
N SER A 215 -5.82 10.23 14.75
CA SER A 215 -6.81 10.58 13.73
C SER A 215 -7.20 12.07 13.87
N GLY A 216 -8.02 12.57 12.93
CA GLY A 216 -8.53 13.93 12.96
C GLY A 216 -8.04 14.79 11.77
N PRO A 217 -8.00 16.13 11.93
CA PRO A 217 -7.56 17.04 10.88
C PRO A 217 -6.14 16.72 10.41
N PHE A 218 -5.91 16.85 9.10
CA PHE A 218 -4.63 16.55 8.46
C PHE A 218 -3.46 17.30 9.12
N GLU A 219 -3.63 18.57 9.42
CA GLU A 219 -2.60 19.44 10.02
C GLU A 219 -2.14 18.90 11.38
N SER A 220 -3.08 18.34 12.16
CA SER A 220 -2.75 17.76 13.47
C SER A 220 -1.97 16.45 13.35
N ILE A 221 -2.30 15.61 12.37
CA ILE A 221 -1.57 14.36 12.08
C ILE A 221 -0.17 14.72 11.56
N PHE A 222 -0.09 15.62 10.60
CA PHE A 222 1.15 16.16 10.02
C PHE A 222 2.11 16.66 11.11
N TYR A 223 1.60 17.51 12.02
CA TYR A 223 2.39 18.04 13.13
C TYR A 223 2.95 16.91 14.00
N ARG A 224 2.14 15.90 14.37
CA ARG A 224 2.59 14.77 15.19
C ARG A 224 3.65 13.92 14.50
N ILE A 225 3.51 13.68 13.19
CA ILE A 225 4.52 12.96 12.40
C ILE A 225 5.85 13.72 12.44
N LEU A 226 5.83 15.03 12.18
CA LEU A 226 7.05 15.87 12.19
C LEU A 226 7.69 15.99 13.59
N GLN A 227 6.90 15.88 14.66
CA GLN A 227 7.42 15.82 16.03
C GLN A 227 8.04 14.45 16.38
N GLY A 228 7.80 13.40 15.57
CA GLY A 228 8.38 12.08 15.76
C GLY A 228 7.92 11.40 17.07
N GLN A 229 6.69 11.65 17.52
CA GLN A 229 6.13 11.13 18.77
C GLN A 229 4.94 10.19 18.51
N PRO A 230 5.18 8.94 18.08
CA PRO A 230 4.11 7.97 17.89
C PRO A 230 3.51 7.54 19.24
N ASP A 231 2.19 7.42 19.31
CA ASP A 231 1.49 6.73 20.40
C ASP A 231 1.62 5.21 20.22
N LEU A 232 2.34 4.58 21.12
CA LEU A 232 2.58 3.12 21.15
C LEU A 232 1.94 2.46 22.39
N ASP A 233 1.01 3.15 23.06
CA ASP A 233 0.34 2.60 24.25
C ASP A 233 -0.50 1.38 23.86
N GLY A 234 -0.29 0.28 24.60
CA GLY A 234 -0.89 -1.04 24.30
C GLY A 234 -0.03 -1.93 23.39
N MET A 235 1.05 -1.42 22.81
CA MET A 235 1.99 -2.24 22.07
C MET A 235 2.90 -3.04 23.01
N PRO A 236 3.24 -4.33 22.69
CA PRO A 236 4.18 -5.12 23.48
C PRO A 236 5.50 -4.35 23.72
N PRO A 237 5.96 -4.21 25.00
CA PRO A 237 7.14 -3.41 25.33
C PRO A 237 8.41 -3.83 24.57
N ALA A 238 8.56 -5.12 24.28
CA ALA A 238 9.72 -5.66 23.57
C ALA A 238 9.84 -5.13 22.11
N LEU A 239 8.73 -4.72 21.48
CA LEU A 239 8.71 -4.21 20.12
C LEU A 239 8.86 -2.70 20.04
N GLN A 240 8.52 -1.97 21.11
CA GLN A 240 8.50 -0.50 21.10
C GLN A 240 9.86 0.13 20.69
N PRO A 241 11.03 -0.37 21.16
CA PRO A 241 12.32 0.23 20.75
C PRO A 241 12.55 0.15 19.24
N LEU A 242 12.25 -1.01 18.62
CA LEU A 242 12.38 -1.22 17.17
C LEU A 242 11.43 -0.30 16.41
N ILE A 243 10.17 -0.24 16.82
CA ILE A 243 9.16 0.59 16.15
C ILE A 243 9.52 2.08 16.26
N ARG A 244 9.98 2.54 17.43
CA ARG A 244 10.46 3.94 17.58
C ARG A 244 11.65 4.25 16.68
N SER A 245 12.62 3.33 16.59
CA SER A 245 13.78 3.49 15.69
C SER A 245 13.33 3.53 14.22
N ALA A 246 12.41 2.66 13.81
CA ALA A 246 11.88 2.63 12.45
C ALA A 246 11.03 3.87 12.11
N MET A 247 10.48 4.56 13.12
CA MET A 247 9.76 5.83 12.99
C MET A 247 10.63 7.07 13.28
N ALA A 248 11.95 6.92 13.35
CA ALA A 248 12.83 8.06 13.56
C ALA A 248 12.60 9.15 12.49
N ARG A 249 12.64 10.42 12.91
CA ARG A 249 12.46 11.54 11.98
C ARG A 249 13.52 11.54 10.88
N ASP A 250 14.80 11.36 11.27
CA ASP A 250 15.90 11.23 10.34
C ASP A 250 15.87 9.83 9.66
N PRO A 251 15.68 9.77 8.33
CA PRO A 251 15.67 8.50 7.60
C PRO A 251 16.91 7.64 7.80
N SER A 252 18.08 8.26 8.03
CA SER A 252 19.36 7.56 8.22
C SER A 252 19.46 6.79 9.54
N GLN A 253 18.60 7.11 10.51
CA GLN A 253 18.53 6.44 11.81
C GLN A 253 17.60 5.21 11.81
N ARG A 254 16.85 4.98 10.72
CA ARG A 254 15.94 3.86 10.60
C ARG A 254 16.70 2.59 10.20
N PRO A 255 16.30 1.41 10.71
CA PRO A 255 16.86 0.14 10.25
C PRO A 255 16.52 -0.12 8.77
N THR A 256 17.25 -1.02 8.15
CA THR A 256 16.87 -1.60 6.85
C THR A 256 15.79 -2.66 7.04
N ALA A 257 14.98 -2.92 6.02
CA ALA A 257 13.97 -3.97 6.02
C ALA A 257 14.61 -5.37 5.92
#